data_584c771a62ed76193dab3437b2b18d59
#
_entry.id   584c771a62ed76193dab3437b2b18d59
#
_cell.length_a   1.000
_cell.length_b   1.000
_cell.length_c   1.000
_cell.angle_alpha   90.00
_cell.angle_beta   90.00
_cell.angle_gamma   90.00
#
_symmetry.space_group_name_H-M   'P 1'
#
loop_
_entity.id
_entity.type
_entity.pdbx_description
1 polymer ?
#
loop_
_entity_poly.entity_id
_entity_poly.type
_entity_poly.pdbx_seq_one_letter_code
_entity_poly.pdbx_strand_id
1 'polypeptide(L)'
;MATVAIIGRNYTSRLGMIRAVGKLGHHVIVIKTTRVLPQKYRGAKDIDGYSRYVDNYLYALEPDRNNLLKVILSLKKTTSEKVILIPVDDYAASTIDENIEILKESFLFPNIGMQQGAVNSLMDKRTQKRVAYASGLNVAGGWTIYIKDGKYSIPDDIRYPCFPKPQISFMGDKRCMRKCSNKEELKTVMDEVASQRDCPMLIEEFFDIDKEYATLGFSDGKTVVLPAMLRMLQDGRGPHKGVTLQGEVIPSCEFEEYFRQLRELILDTGFIGLFDVDSFESGGKLYFNELNLRFGASGYSITYMGVNLPHLLINHLLGLENDYSKCQIRQKAIFVNEKVVNDDYEEGYIDKRMFADYLNSACFRFIQSESDPMPWQMFHIQRRLRYFKNAIKRIIGWKK
;
A
#
# COMPACT_ATOMS: atom_id res chain seq x y z
N MET A 1 -6.65 -13.62 22.69
CA MET A 1 -7.51 -13.07 21.62
C MET A 1 -7.46 -11.55 21.75
N ALA A 2 -7.32 -10.79 20.67
CA ALA A 2 -7.23 -9.33 20.72
C ALA A 2 -8.23 -8.70 19.76
N THR A 3 -8.61 -7.44 19.99
CA THR A 3 -9.40 -6.64 19.04
C THR A 3 -8.44 -5.89 18.12
N VAL A 4 -8.57 -6.06 16.80
CA VAL A 4 -7.73 -5.48 15.76
C VAL A 4 -8.56 -4.63 14.82
N ALA A 5 -8.25 -3.35 14.72
CA ALA A 5 -8.87 -2.42 13.78
C ALA A 5 -7.98 -2.23 12.54
N ILE A 6 -8.48 -2.63 11.38
CA ILE A 6 -7.81 -2.52 10.08
C ILE A 6 -8.32 -1.26 9.38
N ILE A 7 -7.44 -0.30 9.08
CA ILE A 7 -7.81 1.06 8.70
C ILE A 7 -7.24 1.42 7.32
N GLY A 8 -8.09 1.82 6.38
CA GLY A 8 -7.68 2.34 5.08
C GLY A 8 -8.73 2.27 3.99
N ARG A 9 -8.38 2.79 2.79
CA ARG A 9 -9.29 2.89 1.64
C ARG A 9 -9.33 1.64 0.77
N ASN A 10 -8.17 1.05 0.49
CA ASN A 10 -8.06 -0.03 -0.49
C ASN A 10 -8.54 -1.36 0.07
N TYR A 11 -9.62 -1.91 -0.49
CA TYR A 11 -10.18 -3.17 -0.02
C TYR A 11 -9.26 -4.38 -0.27
N THR A 12 -8.37 -4.36 -1.26
CA THR A 12 -7.45 -5.48 -1.50
C THR A 12 -6.43 -5.60 -0.37
N SER A 13 -5.86 -4.48 0.08
CA SER A 13 -4.97 -4.45 1.25
C SER A 13 -5.71 -4.86 2.52
N ARG A 14 -6.94 -4.32 2.72
CA ARG A 14 -7.76 -4.70 3.88
C ARG A 14 -8.13 -6.17 3.87
N LEU A 15 -8.58 -6.74 2.74
CA LEU A 15 -8.98 -8.15 2.64
C LEU A 15 -7.82 -9.09 2.97
N GLY A 16 -6.62 -8.80 2.48
CA GLY A 16 -5.42 -9.56 2.83
C GLY A 16 -5.13 -9.53 4.33
N MET A 17 -5.18 -8.33 4.94
CA MET A 17 -5.01 -8.14 6.38
C MET A 17 -6.11 -8.84 7.20
N ILE A 18 -7.38 -8.69 6.81
CA ILE A 18 -8.54 -9.33 7.45
C ILE A 18 -8.33 -10.84 7.54
N ARG A 19 -7.91 -11.48 6.44
CA ARG A 19 -7.67 -12.92 6.41
C ARG A 19 -6.47 -13.34 7.24
N ALA A 20 -5.38 -12.55 7.19
CA ALA A 20 -4.17 -12.82 7.97
C ALA A 20 -4.42 -12.76 9.49
N VAL A 21 -5.27 -11.83 9.94
CA VAL A 21 -5.62 -11.60 11.33
C VAL A 21 -6.78 -12.49 11.79
N GLY A 22 -7.84 -12.58 11.00
CA GLY A 22 -9.06 -13.30 11.38
C GLY A 22 -8.88 -14.81 11.47
N LYS A 23 -8.01 -15.41 10.66
CA LYS A 23 -7.65 -16.84 10.76
C LYS A 23 -6.98 -17.20 12.08
N LEU A 24 -6.46 -16.21 12.81
CA LEU A 24 -5.86 -16.39 14.14
C LEU A 24 -6.89 -16.29 15.28
N GLY A 25 -8.17 -16.03 14.94
CA GLY A 25 -9.26 -15.91 15.92
C GLY A 25 -9.33 -14.56 16.62
N HIS A 26 -8.66 -13.52 16.11
CA HIS A 26 -8.80 -12.15 16.63
C HIS A 26 -10.14 -11.55 16.23
N HIS A 27 -10.68 -10.63 17.06
CA HIS A 27 -11.85 -9.82 16.71
C HIS A 27 -11.45 -8.71 15.72
N VAL A 28 -12.03 -8.73 14.52
CA VAL A 28 -11.63 -7.85 13.42
C VAL A 28 -12.65 -6.75 13.18
N ILE A 29 -12.21 -5.50 13.37
CA ILE A 29 -12.96 -4.30 13.02
C ILE A 29 -12.33 -3.67 11.78
N VAL A 30 -13.14 -3.36 10.77
CA VAL A 30 -12.70 -2.62 9.59
C VAL A 30 -13.13 -1.18 9.69
N ILE A 31 -12.21 -0.23 9.52
CA ILE A 31 -12.49 1.19 9.35
C ILE A 31 -12.14 1.56 7.91
N LYS A 32 -13.15 1.63 7.05
CA LYS A 32 -12.97 2.08 5.66
C LYS A 32 -12.90 3.59 5.62
N THR A 33 -11.78 4.14 5.13
CA THR A 33 -11.72 5.56 4.77
C THR A 33 -12.35 5.79 3.40
N THR A 34 -13.12 6.86 3.24
CA THR A 34 -13.87 7.14 2.01
C THR A 34 -14.12 8.64 1.85
N ARG A 35 -14.15 9.11 0.59
CA ARG A 35 -14.49 10.52 0.28
C ARG A 35 -15.97 10.84 0.45
N VAL A 36 -16.83 9.83 0.44
CA VAL A 36 -18.27 9.99 0.56
C VAL A 36 -18.79 8.92 1.53
N LEU A 37 -19.38 9.37 2.63
CA LEU A 37 -20.02 8.44 3.57
C LEU A 37 -21.25 7.81 2.91
N PRO A 38 -21.49 6.51 3.11
CA PRO A 38 -22.70 5.87 2.59
C PRO A 38 -23.93 6.50 3.26
N GLN A 39 -24.93 6.84 2.44
CA GLN A 39 -26.24 7.20 2.98
C GLN A 39 -26.79 6.01 3.76
N LYS A 40 -27.48 6.27 4.89
CA LYS A 40 -27.91 5.33 5.94
C LYS A 40 -28.55 4.01 5.45
N TYR A 41 -28.95 3.91 4.17
CA TYR A 41 -29.59 2.74 3.55
C TYR A 41 -29.07 2.36 2.16
N ARG A 42 -27.98 2.98 1.66
CA ARG A 42 -27.46 2.75 0.29
C ARG A 42 -26.00 2.35 0.20
N GLY A 43 -25.30 2.24 1.30
CA GLY A 43 -23.86 1.93 1.31
C GLY A 43 -23.63 0.43 1.33
N ALA A 44 -23.57 -0.21 0.17
CA ALA A 44 -22.99 -1.55 0.11
C ALA A 44 -21.56 -1.49 0.62
N LYS A 45 -21.20 -2.38 1.56
CA LYS A 45 -19.83 -2.60 1.98
C LYS A 45 -18.98 -2.92 0.74
N ASP A 46 -17.70 -2.59 0.77
CA ASP A 46 -16.76 -3.18 -0.19
C ASP A 46 -16.73 -4.70 0.03
N ILE A 47 -16.20 -5.42 -0.93
CA ILE A 47 -16.21 -6.88 -0.91
C ILE A 47 -15.55 -7.48 0.34
N ASP A 48 -14.55 -6.82 0.90
CA ASP A 48 -13.86 -7.21 2.13
C ASP A 48 -14.78 -7.20 3.37
N GLY A 49 -15.77 -6.33 3.40
CA GLY A 49 -16.76 -6.29 4.47
C GLY A 49 -17.73 -7.47 4.50
N TYR A 50 -17.67 -8.36 3.51
CA TYR A 50 -18.41 -9.63 3.47
C TYR A 50 -17.53 -10.83 3.86
N SER A 51 -16.28 -10.61 4.20
CA SER A 51 -15.43 -11.67 4.74
C SER A 51 -16.00 -12.21 6.04
N ARG A 52 -15.97 -13.55 6.19
CA ARG A 52 -16.42 -14.23 7.41
C ARG A 52 -15.64 -13.83 8.68
N TYR A 53 -14.49 -13.19 8.49
CA TYR A 53 -13.61 -12.76 9.57
C TYR A 53 -13.87 -11.32 10.04
N VAL A 54 -14.83 -10.60 9.44
CA VAL A 54 -15.16 -9.22 9.84
C VAL A 54 -16.30 -9.23 10.85
N ASP A 55 -16.02 -8.78 12.06
CA ASP A 55 -17.01 -8.64 13.13
C ASP A 55 -17.73 -7.29 13.05
N ASN A 56 -17.01 -6.22 12.72
CA ASN A 56 -17.62 -4.89 12.59
C ASN A 56 -17.00 -4.10 11.41
N TYR A 57 -17.83 -3.26 10.76
CA TYR A 57 -17.44 -2.49 9.59
C TYR A 57 -17.89 -1.04 9.73
N LEU A 58 -16.93 -0.15 9.90
CA LEU A 58 -17.11 1.27 10.13
C LEU A 58 -16.62 2.10 8.94
N TYR A 59 -17.05 3.34 8.88
CA TYR A 59 -16.64 4.30 7.84
C TYR A 59 -16.06 5.55 8.50
N ALA A 60 -14.99 6.08 7.89
CA ALA A 60 -14.44 7.37 8.23
C ALA A 60 -14.30 8.24 6.97
N LEU A 61 -14.60 9.53 7.10
CA LEU A 61 -14.51 10.47 5.98
C LEU A 61 -13.06 10.85 5.70
N GLU A 62 -12.66 10.81 4.42
CA GLU A 62 -11.35 11.24 3.94
C GLU A 62 -11.53 12.44 2.98
N PRO A 63 -10.71 13.51 3.10
CA PRO A 63 -9.49 13.62 3.90
C PRO A 63 -9.66 14.22 5.32
N ASP A 64 -10.77 14.01 6.00
CA ASP A 64 -11.03 14.55 7.35
C ASP A 64 -10.34 13.69 8.44
N ARG A 65 -9.11 14.05 8.84
CA ARG A 65 -8.35 13.36 9.88
C ARG A 65 -9.05 13.38 11.25
N ASN A 66 -9.75 14.46 11.57
CA ASN A 66 -10.52 14.55 12.82
C ASN A 66 -11.68 13.55 12.83
N ASN A 67 -12.31 13.33 11.67
CA ASN A 67 -13.37 12.32 11.55
C ASN A 67 -12.78 10.91 11.75
N LEU A 68 -11.65 10.58 11.11
CA LEU A 68 -10.98 9.30 11.31
C LEU A 68 -10.59 9.10 12.78
N LEU A 69 -9.98 10.09 13.42
CA LEU A 69 -9.63 10.05 14.85
C LEU A 69 -10.87 9.82 15.75
N LYS A 70 -11.98 10.50 15.50
CA LYS A 70 -13.25 10.28 16.23
C LYS A 70 -13.75 8.85 16.09
N VAL A 71 -13.67 8.26 14.89
CA VAL A 71 -14.07 6.86 14.67
C VAL A 71 -13.14 5.91 15.43
N ILE A 72 -11.82 6.12 15.39
CA ILE A 72 -10.85 5.33 16.17
C ILE A 72 -11.16 5.43 17.66
N LEU A 73 -11.33 6.63 18.20
CA LEU A 73 -11.61 6.84 19.63
C LEU A 73 -12.93 6.20 20.07
N SER A 74 -13.92 6.04 19.17
CA SER A 74 -15.19 5.37 19.49
C SER A 74 -15.01 3.90 19.85
N LEU A 75 -13.92 3.25 19.40
CA LEU A 75 -13.62 1.86 19.72
C LEU A 75 -13.33 1.61 21.20
N LYS A 76 -12.91 2.63 21.96
CA LYS A 76 -12.73 2.53 23.43
C LYS A 76 -14.00 2.09 24.16
N LYS A 77 -15.16 2.36 23.56
CA LYS A 77 -16.46 2.02 24.18
C LYS A 77 -16.84 0.54 23.98
N THR A 78 -16.11 -0.17 23.12
CA THR A 78 -16.46 -1.56 22.73
C THR A 78 -15.67 -2.61 23.50
N THR A 79 -14.55 -2.25 24.13
CA THR A 79 -13.69 -3.18 24.88
C THR A 79 -12.93 -2.44 26.00
N SER A 80 -12.63 -3.14 27.09
CA SER A 80 -11.75 -2.67 28.16
C SER A 80 -10.27 -2.87 27.86
N GLU A 81 -9.93 -3.72 26.87
CA GLU A 81 -8.55 -3.99 26.44
C GLU A 81 -8.10 -2.96 25.40
N LYS A 82 -6.78 -2.81 25.27
CA LYS A 82 -6.23 -1.97 24.19
C LYS A 82 -6.53 -2.58 22.82
N VAL A 83 -6.99 -1.74 21.90
CA VAL A 83 -7.26 -2.12 20.51
C VAL A 83 -5.99 -1.92 19.68
N ILE A 84 -5.66 -2.91 18.86
CA ILE A 84 -4.53 -2.82 17.92
C ILE A 84 -5.01 -2.12 16.66
N LEU A 85 -4.34 -1.03 16.27
CA LEU A 85 -4.62 -0.29 15.03
C LEU A 85 -3.60 -0.70 13.97
N ILE A 86 -4.06 -1.23 12.83
CA ILE A 86 -3.20 -1.58 11.71
C ILE A 86 -3.59 -0.75 10.48
N PRO A 87 -2.78 0.26 10.11
CA PRO A 87 -2.99 1.02 8.89
C PRO A 87 -2.61 0.18 7.66
N VAL A 88 -3.40 0.29 6.58
CA VAL A 88 -3.12 -0.34 5.29
C VAL A 88 -2.99 0.69 4.15
N ASP A 89 -2.90 1.96 4.49
CA ASP A 89 -2.51 3.05 3.60
C ASP A 89 -1.82 4.19 4.36
N ASP A 90 -1.17 5.09 3.61
CA ASP A 90 -0.35 6.17 4.16
C ASP A 90 -1.20 7.21 4.90
N TYR A 91 -2.45 7.43 4.48
CA TYR A 91 -3.36 8.36 5.15
C TYR A 91 -3.71 7.90 6.58
N ALA A 92 -4.01 6.62 6.72
CA ALA A 92 -4.30 6.03 8.03
C ALA A 92 -3.05 6.02 8.93
N ALA A 93 -1.88 5.60 8.38
CA ALA A 93 -0.61 5.60 9.12
C ALA A 93 -0.24 7.00 9.60
N SER A 94 -0.32 7.99 8.71
CA SER A 94 -0.06 9.39 9.01
C SER A 94 -1.02 9.95 10.07
N THR A 95 -2.32 9.62 9.99
CA THR A 95 -3.30 10.09 10.99
C THR A 95 -3.04 9.49 12.37
N ILE A 96 -2.64 8.22 12.46
CA ILE A 96 -2.27 7.59 13.73
C ILE A 96 -1.02 8.27 14.31
N ASP A 97 0.01 8.47 13.49
CA ASP A 97 1.27 9.09 13.90
C ASP A 97 1.11 10.53 14.41
N GLU A 98 0.24 11.32 13.81
CA GLU A 98 -0.08 12.69 14.25
C GLU A 98 -0.83 12.75 15.59
N ASN A 99 -1.38 11.62 16.06
CA ASN A 99 -2.23 11.55 17.24
C ASN A 99 -1.73 10.57 18.29
N ILE A 100 -0.43 10.25 18.29
CA ILE A 100 0.18 9.27 19.22
C ILE A 100 -0.15 9.64 20.68
N GLU A 101 -0.01 10.92 21.07
CA GLU A 101 -0.24 11.37 22.44
C GLU A 101 -1.67 11.10 22.93
N ILE A 102 -2.65 11.15 22.02
CA ILE A 102 -4.06 10.87 22.33
C ILE A 102 -4.34 9.35 22.33
N LEU A 103 -3.63 8.59 21.47
CA LEU A 103 -3.96 7.20 21.21
C LEU A 103 -3.21 6.23 22.14
N LYS A 104 -1.99 6.52 22.57
CA LYS A 104 -1.06 5.60 23.26
C LYS A 104 -1.61 4.93 24.52
N GLU A 105 -2.52 5.60 25.24
CA GLU A 105 -3.08 5.05 26.47
C GLU A 105 -4.08 3.90 26.23
N SER A 106 -4.76 3.90 25.08
CA SER A 106 -5.88 2.98 24.80
C SER A 106 -5.69 2.11 23.57
N PHE A 107 -4.64 2.37 22.79
CA PHE A 107 -4.38 1.67 21.54
C PHE A 107 -2.93 1.22 21.45
N LEU A 108 -2.71 0.17 20.64
CA LEU A 108 -1.40 -0.33 20.23
C LEU A 108 -1.30 -0.15 18.72
N PHE A 109 -0.18 0.33 18.21
CA PHE A 109 -0.03 0.64 16.79
C PHE A 109 1.45 0.69 16.35
N PRO A 110 1.74 0.55 15.04
CA PRO A 110 3.07 0.76 14.49
C PRO A 110 3.58 2.18 14.78
N ASN A 111 4.86 2.32 15.12
CA ASN A 111 5.43 3.60 15.53
C ASN A 111 6.96 3.65 15.35
N ILE A 112 7.56 4.83 15.58
CA ILE A 112 8.99 5.05 15.75
C ILE A 112 9.21 5.65 17.15
N GLY A 113 9.66 4.82 18.10
CA GLY A 113 9.96 5.24 19.47
C GLY A 113 8.81 5.92 20.21
N MET A 114 7.56 5.69 19.81
CA MET A 114 6.35 6.40 20.29
C MET A 114 6.44 7.93 20.15
N GLN A 115 7.27 8.41 19.23
CA GLN A 115 7.44 9.85 18.96
C GLN A 115 6.44 10.31 17.90
N GLN A 116 5.54 11.24 18.29
CA GLN A 116 4.56 11.83 17.39
C GLN A 116 5.21 12.56 16.23
N GLY A 117 4.78 12.26 14.98
CA GLY A 117 5.29 12.85 13.76
C GLY A 117 6.54 12.14 13.18
N ALA A 118 7.10 11.12 13.86
CA ALA A 118 8.30 10.44 13.41
C ALA A 118 8.05 9.60 12.14
N VAL A 119 6.93 8.87 12.08
CA VAL A 119 6.52 8.13 10.86
C VAL A 119 6.27 9.10 9.71
N ASN A 120 5.57 10.21 9.95
CA ASN A 120 5.34 11.23 8.93
C ASN A 120 6.64 11.85 8.39
N SER A 121 7.62 12.10 9.26
CA SER A 121 8.93 12.60 8.85
C SER A 121 9.66 11.60 7.94
N LEU A 122 9.48 10.31 8.16
CA LEU A 122 10.07 9.26 7.33
C LEU A 122 9.25 8.98 6.05
N MET A 123 8.01 9.47 5.92
CA MET A 123 7.24 9.43 4.66
C MET A 123 7.75 10.43 3.60
N ASP A 124 8.69 11.29 3.95
CA ASP A 124 9.38 12.17 3.00
C ASP A 124 10.39 11.38 2.16
N LYS A 125 10.18 11.33 0.85
CA LYS A 125 10.99 10.53 -0.08
C LYS A 125 12.47 10.93 -0.12
N ARG A 126 12.76 12.20 0.11
CA ARG A 126 14.16 12.68 0.19
C ARG A 126 14.85 12.16 1.44
N THR A 127 14.13 12.17 2.57
CA THR A 127 14.61 11.57 3.83
C THR A 127 14.85 10.08 3.65
N GLN A 128 13.89 9.35 3.06
CA GLN A 128 14.03 7.92 2.78
C GLN A 128 15.26 7.61 1.92
N LYS A 129 15.47 8.34 0.83
CA LYS A 129 16.63 8.15 -0.05
C LYS A 129 17.96 8.41 0.65
N ARG A 130 18.02 9.43 1.51
CA ARG A 130 19.22 9.75 2.29
C ARG A 130 19.57 8.59 3.24
N VAL A 131 18.58 8.04 3.95
CA VAL A 131 18.79 6.89 4.86
C VAL A 131 19.13 5.63 4.06
N ALA A 132 18.43 5.36 2.95
CA ALA A 132 18.69 4.21 2.09
C ALA A 132 20.12 4.24 1.49
N TYR A 133 20.57 5.40 1.04
CA TYR A 133 21.94 5.56 0.55
C TYR A 133 22.98 5.31 1.65
N ALA A 134 22.73 5.80 2.86
CA ALA A 134 23.63 5.56 4.00
C ALA A 134 23.74 4.07 4.37
N SER A 135 22.67 3.27 4.13
CA SER A 135 22.66 1.81 4.32
C SER A 135 23.25 1.05 3.11
N GLY A 136 23.84 1.76 2.11
CA GLY A 136 24.51 1.15 0.96
C GLY A 136 23.57 0.81 -0.22
N LEU A 137 22.29 1.14 -0.15
CA LEU A 137 21.34 0.92 -1.25
C LEU A 137 21.57 1.91 -2.39
N ASN A 138 21.45 1.45 -3.64
CA ASN A 138 21.40 2.38 -4.77
C ASN A 138 20.09 3.16 -4.72
N VAL A 139 20.16 4.46 -4.95
CA VAL A 139 19.01 5.38 -5.03
C VAL A 139 19.11 6.23 -6.28
N ALA A 140 17.99 6.62 -6.87
CA ALA A 140 17.98 7.60 -7.94
C ALA A 140 18.43 8.96 -7.41
N GLY A 141 19.32 9.64 -8.15
CA GLY A 141 19.65 11.04 -7.90
C GLY A 141 18.42 11.93 -8.08
N GLY A 142 18.42 13.10 -7.42
CA GLY A 142 17.24 13.96 -7.56
C GLY A 142 17.38 15.33 -6.90
N TRP A 143 16.47 16.22 -7.28
CA TRP A 143 16.36 17.61 -6.85
C TRP A 143 15.00 17.84 -6.18
N THR A 144 14.92 18.75 -5.22
CA THR A 144 13.64 19.20 -4.67
C THR A 144 13.29 20.57 -5.23
N ILE A 145 12.08 20.70 -5.77
CA ILE A 145 11.50 21.99 -6.17
C ILE A 145 10.34 22.29 -5.21
N TYR A 146 10.43 23.42 -4.51
CA TYR A 146 9.35 23.88 -3.64
C TYR A 146 8.40 24.78 -4.43
N ILE A 147 7.11 24.44 -4.42
CA ILE A 147 6.04 25.30 -4.92
C ILE A 147 5.47 26.06 -3.73
N LYS A 148 5.49 27.39 -3.80
CA LYS A 148 4.92 28.29 -2.78
C LYS A 148 4.19 29.45 -3.44
N ASP A 149 2.94 29.67 -3.03
CA ASP A 149 2.06 30.70 -3.62
C ASP A 149 1.96 30.56 -5.16
N GLY A 150 1.91 29.32 -5.67
CA GLY A 150 1.89 29.01 -7.09
C GLY A 150 3.20 29.32 -7.83
N LYS A 151 4.29 29.65 -7.14
CA LYS A 151 5.60 30.00 -7.71
C LYS A 151 6.64 28.93 -7.39
N TYR A 152 7.57 28.73 -8.31
CA TYR A 152 8.71 27.81 -8.15
C TYR A 152 9.90 28.25 -9.02
N SER A 153 11.07 27.67 -8.78
CA SER A 153 12.26 27.81 -9.61
C SER A 153 12.81 26.45 -9.98
N ILE A 154 13.11 26.25 -11.26
CA ILE A 154 13.74 25.02 -11.75
C ILE A 154 15.25 25.21 -11.69
N PRO A 155 16.00 24.39 -10.92
CA PRO A 155 17.46 24.43 -10.89
C PRO A 155 18.06 24.15 -12.28
N ASP A 156 19.17 24.81 -12.62
CA ASP A 156 19.82 24.67 -13.93
C ASP A 156 20.62 23.35 -14.05
N ASP A 157 20.98 22.73 -12.94
CA ASP A 157 21.73 21.48 -12.85
C ASP A 157 20.89 20.21 -12.96
N ILE A 158 19.57 20.32 -13.16
CA ILE A 158 18.68 19.16 -13.38
C ILE A 158 19.13 18.39 -14.63
N ARG A 159 19.32 17.09 -14.45
CA ARG A 159 19.64 16.18 -15.56
C ARG A 159 18.36 15.65 -16.21
N TYR A 160 18.37 15.59 -17.52
CA TYR A 160 17.28 15.07 -18.35
C TYR A 160 17.70 13.78 -19.07
N PRO A 161 16.77 12.82 -19.27
CA PRO A 161 15.37 12.87 -18.84
C PRO A 161 15.22 12.77 -17.32
N CYS A 162 14.15 13.38 -16.77
CA CYS A 162 13.82 13.34 -15.36
C CYS A 162 12.38 12.89 -15.11
N PHE A 163 12.05 12.59 -13.85
CA PHE A 163 10.75 12.11 -13.42
C PHE A 163 10.26 12.86 -12.19
N PRO A 164 9.35 13.83 -12.34
CA PRO A 164 8.74 14.54 -11.21
C PRO A 164 7.74 13.68 -10.47
N LYS A 165 7.80 13.71 -9.14
CA LYS A 165 6.83 13.08 -8.25
C LYS A 165 6.62 13.90 -6.97
N PRO A 166 5.46 13.81 -6.31
CA PRO A 166 5.29 14.43 -5.00
C PRO A 166 6.34 13.89 -4.00
N GLN A 167 6.99 14.81 -3.27
CA GLN A 167 7.97 14.41 -2.26
C GLN A 167 7.35 13.63 -1.12
N ILE A 168 6.08 13.95 -0.76
CA ILE A 168 5.29 13.24 0.24
C ILE A 168 4.14 12.52 -0.46
N SER A 169 4.04 11.19 -0.30
CA SER A 169 3.17 10.31 -1.08
C SER A 169 1.69 10.67 -1.06
N PHE A 170 1.15 11.06 0.10
CA PHE A 170 -0.26 11.41 0.25
C PHE A 170 -0.60 12.86 -0.12
N MET A 171 0.40 13.70 -0.42
CA MET A 171 0.20 15.11 -0.78
C MET A 171 0.09 15.35 -2.30
N GLY A 172 0.23 14.34 -3.14
CA GLY A 172 0.33 14.52 -4.57
C GLY A 172 -0.73 13.82 -5.43
N ASP A 173 -0.79 14.25 -6.70
CA ASP A 173 -1.58 13.62 -7.75
C ASP A 173 -0.65 12.83 -8.67
N LYS A 174 -0.95 11.56 -8.92
CA LYS A 174 -0.17 10.69 -9.81
C LYS A 174 -0.16 11.20 -11.28
N ARG A 175 -1.10 12.07 -11.65
CA ARG A 175 -1.15 12.65 -13.01
C ARG A 175 0.06 13.50 -13.37
N CYS A 176 0.76 14.06 -12.38
CA CYS A 176 2.00 14.80 -12.60
C CYS A 176 3.23 13.89 -12.82
N MET A 177 3.10 12.58 -12.57
CA MET A 177 4.21 11.63 -12.64
C MET A 177 4.36 11.13 -14.09
N ARG A 178 5.26 11.77 -14.83
CA ARG A 178 5.61 11.39 -16.21
C ARG A 178 7.04 11.74 -16.53
N LYS A 179 7.63 11.03 -17.51
CA LYS A 179 8.97 11.35 -18.04
C LYS A 179 8.98 12.77 -18.63
N CYS A 180 9.98 13.55 -18.27
CA CYS A 180 10.28 14.86 -18.84
C CYS A 180 11.64 14.80 -19.52
N SER A 181 11.67 14.98 -20.84
CA SER A 181 12.88 14.85 -21.65
C SER A 181 13.71 16.13 -21.68
N ASN A 182 13.14 17.27 -21.27
CA ASN A 182 13.75 18.59 -21.28
C ASN A 182 13.10 19.53 -20.24
N LYS A 183 13.66 20.76 -20.12
CA LYS A 183 13.19 21.77 -19.15
C LYS A 183 11.77 22.25 -19.43
N GLU A 184 11.36 22.32 -20.68
CA GLU A 184 10.04 22.77 -21.12
C GLU A 184 8.95 21.79 -20.70
N GLU A 185 9.19 20.47 -20.87
CA GLU A 185 8.29 19.43 -20.40
C GLU A 185 8.18 19.41 -18.87
N LEU A 186 9.30 19.55 -18.16
CA LEU A 186 9.30 19.67 -16.71
C LEU A 186 8.52 20.91 -16.26
N LYS A 187 8.75 22.06 -16.91
CA LYS A 187 8.02 23.31 -16.62
C LYS A 187 6.51 23.11 -16.77
N THR A 188 6.06 22.44 -17.82
CA THR A 188 4.64 22.14 -18.04
C THR A 188 4.05 21.35 -16.86
N VAL A 189 4.76 20.31 -16.38
CA VAL A 189 4.33 19.54 -15.20
C VAL A 189 4.27 20.40 -13.95
N MET A 190 5.30 21.23 -13.74
CA MET A 190 5.37 22.10 -12.56
C MET A 190 4.27 23.15 -12.56
N ASP A 191 3.93 23.74 -13.72
CA ASP A 191 2.82 24.69 -13.89
C ASP A 191 1.47 24.01 -13.57
N GLU A 192 1.27 22.76 -14.05
CA GLU A 192 0.07 21.97 -13.74
C GLU A 192 -0.11 21.74 -12.22
N VAL A 193 0.97 21.40 -11.52
CA VAL A 193 0.94 21.19 -10.07
C VAL A 193 0.75 22.52 -9.32
N ALA A 194 1.50 23.55 -9.68
CA ALA A 194 1.47 24.87 -9.06
C ALA A 194 0.09 25.54 -9.16
N SER A 195 -0.65 25.28 -10.23
CA SER A 195 -2.03 25.76 -10.39
C SER A 195 -3.05 25.14 -9.44
N GLN A 196 -2.68 24.03 -8.78
CA GLN A 196 -3.60 23.25 -7.94
C GLN A 196 -3.24 23.31 -6.46
N ARG A 197 -1.94 23.37 -6.12
CA ARG A 197 -1.48 23.29 -4.73
C ARG A 197 -0.02 23.70 -4.55
N ASP A 198 0.29 24.14 -3.37
CA ASP A 198 1.65 24.29 -2.88
C ASP A 198 2.12 22.97 -2.27
N CYS A 199 3.22 22.43 -2.77
CA CYS A 199 3.85 21.21 -2.26
C CYS A 199 5.31 21.08 -2.72
N PRO A 200 6.16 20.39 -1.98
CA PRO A 200 7.48 20.00 -2.47
C PRO A 200 7.36 18.90 -3.52
N MET A 201 8.08 19.08 -4.63
CA MET A 201 8.20 18.08 -5.69
C MET A 201 9.62 17.54 -5.72
N LEU A 202 9.75 16.21 -5.75
CA LEU A 202 11.01 15.52 -5.98
C LEU A 202 11.15 15.25 -7.48
N ILE A 203 12.23 15.75 -8.08
CA ILE A 203 12.56 15.53 -9.48
C ILE A 203 13.70 14.53 -9.53
N GLU A 204 13.43 13.32 -9.95
CA GLU A 204 14.44 12.26 -10.01
C GLU A 204 15.02 12.08 -11.41
N GLU A 205 16.23 11.55 -11.48
CA GLU A 205 16.77 11.00 -12.72
C GLU A 205 15.81 9.91 -13.23
N PHE A 206 15.53 9.91 -14.52
CA PHE A 206 14.68 8.90 -15.15
C PHE A 206 15.49 7.64 -15.46
N PHE A 207 14.93 6.50 -15.13
CA PHE A 207 15.47 5.18 -15.43
C PHE A 207 14.55 4.42 -16.36
N ASP A 208 15.11 3.72 -17.33
CA ASP A 208 14.41 2.66 -18.03
C ASP A 208 14.39 1.44 -17.11
N ILE A 209 13.19 1.08 -16.66
CA ILE A 209 12.99 0.04 -15.65
C ILE A 209 12.89 -1.31 -16.34
N ASP A 210 13.80 -2.23 -15.98
CA ASP A 210 13.81 -3.61 -16.48
C ASP A 210 12.80 -4.49 -15.72
N LYS A 211 12.76 -4.33 -14.37
CA LYS A 211 11.87 -5.08 -13.48
C LYS A 211 11.46 -4.23 -12.28
N GLU A 212 10.26 -4.43 -11.82
CA GLU A 212 9.74 -3.82 -10.58
C GLU A 212 9.57 -4.87 -9.49
N TYR A 213 9.88 -4.46 -8.25
CA TYR A 213 9.85 -5.33 -7.09
C TYR A 213 9.16 -4.62 -5.91
N ALA A 214 8.54 -5.45 -5.05
CA ALA A 214 8.08 -5.05 -3.73
C ALA A 214 8.63 -6.01 -2.68
N THR A 215 9.07 -5.49 -1.53
CA THR A 215 9.56 -6.30 -0.40
C THR A 215 8.73 -5.97 0.82
N LEU A 216 7.93 -6.95 1.27
CA LEU A 216 7.14 -6.77 2.48
C LEU A 216 7.85 -7.35 3.67
N GLY A 217 7.83 -6.61 4.78
CA GLY A 217 8.53 -7.01 6.00
C GLY A 217 7.80 -6.60 7.28
N PHE A 218 8.39 -7.06 8.36
CA PHE A 218 8.05 -6.70 9.73
C PHE A 218 9.31 -6.31 10.49
N SER A 219 9.20 -5.30 11.34
CA SER A 219 10.25 -4.91 12.29
C SER A 219 9.67 -4.81 13.70
N ASP A 220 10.40 -5.31 14.68
CA ASP A 220 10.15 -5.09 16.11
C ASP A 220 11.09 -4.04 16.73
N GLY A 221 11.85 -3.34 15.87
CA GLY A 221 12.88 -2.36 16.27
C GLY A 221 14.24 -2.97 16.59
N LYS A 222 14.38 -4.30 16.66
CA LYS A 222 15.62 -5.03 16.89
C LYS A 222 15.87 -6.12 15.83
N THR A 223 14.81 -6.70 15.34
CA THR A 223 14.80 -7.76 14.31
C THR A 223 13.96 -7.32 13.14
N VAL A 224 14.48 -7.54 11.94
CA VAL A 224 13.74 -7.26 10.68
C VAL A 224 13.54 -8.56 9.92
N VAL A 225 12.29 -8.91 9.67
CA VAL A 225 11.86 -10.09 8.93
C VAL A 225 11.54 -9.71 7.50
N LEU A 226 12.27 -10.27 6.53
CA LEU A 226 12.10 -10.10 5.08
C LEU A 226 11.99 -11.48 4.44
N PRO A 227 10.79 -12.07 4.33
CA PRO A 227 10.62 -13.48 3.92
C PRO A 227 10.89 -13.73 2.45
N ALA A 228 10.57 -12.76 1.59
CA ALA A 228 10.66 -12.87 0.15
C ALA A 228 10.64 -11.50 -0.52
N MET A 229 11.01 -11.48 -1.80
CA MET A 229 10.78 -10.37 -2.72
C MET A 229 9.62 -10.72 -3.66
N LEU A 230 8.78 -9.76 -3.98
CA LEU A 230 7.73 -9.88 -4.98
C LEU A 230 8.20 -9.19 -6.26
N ARG A 231 8.18 -9.90 -7.39
CA ARG A 231 8.46 -9.33 -8.71
C ARG A 231 7.17 -9.11 -9.46
N MET A 232 6.96 -7.93 -10.03
CA MET A 232 5.92 -7.69 -11.01
C MET A 232 6.28 -8.40 -12.31
N LEU A 233 5.44 -9.32 -12.77
CA LEU A 233 5.57 -10.00 -14.08
C LEU A 233 4.77 -9.26 -15.14
N GLN A 234 3.58 -8.80 -14.78
CA GLN A 234 2.71 -8.03 -15.65
C GLN A 234 1.99 -6.97 -14.81
N ASP A 235 1.91 -5.76 -15.32
CA ASP A 235 1.04 -4.71 -14.82
C ASP A 235 -0.29 -4.67 -15.58
N GLY A 236 -1.28 -4.00 -15.01
CA GLY A 236 -2.54 -3.70 -15.67
C GLY A 236 -2.35 -2.80 -16.87
N ARG A 237 -3.34 -2.76 -17.75
CA ARG A 237 -3.30 -1.98 -18.98
C ARG A 237 -4.15 -0.72 -18.91
N GLY A 238 -3.91 0.21 -19.83
CA GLY A 238 -4.65 1.46 -19.87
C GLY A 238 -4.61 2.21 -18.54
N PRO A 239 -5.77 2.49 -17.90
CA PRO A 239 -5.84 3.21 -16.63
C PRO A 239 -5.33 2.40 -15.43
N HIS A 240 -5.09 1.09 -15.61
CA HIS A 240 -4.57 0.18 -14.57
C HIS A 240 -3.05 0.02 -14.62
N LYS A 241 -2.36 0.73 -15.51
CA LYS A 241 -0.90 0.70 -15.63
C LYS A 241 -0.23 1.05 -14.30
N GLY A 242 0.83 0.30 -13.94
CA GLY A 242 1.53 0.44 -12.66
C GLY A 242 0.83 -0.23 -11.48
N VAL A 243 -0.25 -1.00 -11.72
CA VAL A 243 -0.87 -1.85 -10.71
C VAL A 243 -0.59 -3.31 -11.09
N THR A 244 0.03 -4.07 -10.20
CA THR A 244 0.37 -5.47 -10.46
C THR A 244 -0.86 -6.28 -10.84
N LEU A 245 -0.84 -6.84 -12.06
CA LEU A 245 -1.83 -7.80 -12.56
C LEU A 245 -1.38 -9.22 -12.19
N GLN A 246 -0.14 -9.56 -12.50
CA GLN A 246 0.48 -10.85 -12.18
C GLN A 246 1.86 -10.60 -11.56
N GLY A 247 2.19 -11.33 -10.52
CA GLY A 247 3.50 -11.25 -9.87
C GLY A 247 3.99 -12.61 -9.41
N GLU A 248 5.24 -12.64 -9.01
CA GLU A 248 5.94 -13.82 -8.51
C GLU A 248 6.53 -13.53 -7.12
N VAL A 249 6.36 -14.47 -6.23
CA VAL A 249 7.08 -14.50 -4.93
C VAL A 249 8.43 -15.18 -5.17
N ILE A 250 9.52 -14.50 -4.80
CA ILE A 250 10.90 -14.99 -4.95
C ILE A 250 11.53 -15.08 -3.55
N PRO A 251 12.13 -16.24 -3.18
CA PRO A 251 12.81 -16.42 -1.90
C PRO A 251 13.87 -15.35 -1.62
N SER A 252 14.00 -14.95 -0.37
CA SER A 252 14.95 -13.91 0.06
C SER A 252 16.42 -14.25 -0.21
N CYS A 253 16.76 -15.53 -0.25
CA CYS A 253 18.13 -15.98 -0.51
C CYS A 253 18.64 -15.63 -1.93
N GLU A 254 17.78 -15.26 -2.86
CA GLU A 254 18.19 -14.77 -4.19
C GLU A 254 18.66 -13.31 -4.18
N PHE A 255 18.49 -12.58 -3.05
CA PHE A 255 18.78 -11.16 -2.91
C PHE A 255 19.51 -10.82 -1.58
N GLU A 256 20.44 -11.67 -1.13
CA GLU A 256 21.04 -11.61 0.23
C GLU A 256 21.61 -10.24 0.57
N GLU A 257 22.43 -9.66 -0.32
CA GLU A 257 23.08 -8.37 -0.08
C GLU A 257 22.06 -7.23 -0.01
N TYR A 258 21.09 -7.20 -0.92
CA TYR A 258 20.02 -6.21 -0.91
C TYR A 258 19.18 -6.30 0.37
N PHE A 259 18.89 -7.50 0.82
CA PHE A 259 18.13 -7.71 2.07
C PHE A 259 18.96 -7.38 3.31
N ARG A 260 20.28 -7.55 3.29
CA ARG A 260 21.15 -7.07 4.35
C ARG A 260 21.05 -5.55 4.48
N GLN A 261 21.18 -4.83 3.36
CA GLN A 261 21.07 -3.37 3.31
C GLN A 261 19.67 -2.88 3.72
N LEU A 262 18.61 -3.56 3.31
CA LEU A 262 17.24 -3.23 3.76
C LEU A 262 17.05 -3.43 5.26
N ARG A 263 17.65 -4.48 5.86
CA ARG A 263 17.58 -4.68 7.31
C ARG A 263 18.27 -3.54 8.05
N GLU A 264 19.43 -3.14 7.61
CA GLU A 264 20.16 -1.98 8.17
C GLU A 264 19.31 -0.71 8.05
N LEU A 265 18.78 -0.41 6.85
CA LEU A 265 17.88 0.72 6.63
C LEU A 265 16.73 0.75 7.65
N ILE A 266 16.02 -0.35 7.80
CA ILE A 266 14.83 -0.40 8.66
C ILE A 266 15.22 -0.26 10.14
N LEU A 267 16.30 -0.93 10.59
CA LEU A 267 16.79 -0.83 11.97
C LEU A 267 17.22 0.61 12.30
N ASP A 268 17.91 1.29 11.39
CA ASP A 268 18.35 2.67 11.56
C ASP A 268 17.19 3.66 11.69
N THR A 269 16.03 3.34 11.11
CA THR A 269 14.82 4.16 11.31
C THR A 269 14.19 4.00 12.69
N GLY A 270 14.44 2.90 13.38
CA GLY A 270 13.77 2.53 14.61
C GLY A 270 12.29 2.19 14.45
N PHE A 271 11.82 1.95 13.22
CA PHE A 271 10.42 1.65 12.95
C PHE A 271 10.00 0.29 13.50
N ILE A 272 8.89 0.27 14.21
CA ILE A 272 8.20 -0.92 14.71
C ILE A 272 6.89 -1.05 13.93
N GLY A 273 6.76 -2.09 13.11
CA GLY A 273 5.55 -2.27 12.30
C GLY A 273 5.74 -3.11 11.04
N LEU A 274 4.69 -3.14 10.25
CA LEU A 274 4.69 -3.71 8.89
C LEU A 274 5.11 -2.65 7.90
N PHE A 275 5.93 -3.02 6.94
CA PHE A 275 6.38 -2.11 5.90
C PHE A 275 6.40 -2.79 4.53
N ASP A 276 6.47 -1.96 3.49
CA ASP A 276 6.53 -2.35 2.08
C ASP A 276 7.56 -1.46 1.39
N VAL A 277 8.57 -2.06 0.77
CA VAL A 277 9.62 -1.35 0.04
C VAL A 277 9.45 -1.58 -1.44
N ASP A 278 9.20 -0.51 -2.17
CA ASP A 278 9.20 -0.52 -3.62
C ASP A 278 10.63 -0.37 -4.15
N SER A 279 11.00 -1.18 -5.13
CA SER A 279 12.32 -1.23 -5.74
C SER A 279 12.22 -1.49 -7.24
N PHE A 280 13.26 -1.16 -7.98
CA PHE A 280 13.32 -1.49 -9.41
C PHE A 280 14.74 -1.88 -9.82
N GLU A 281 14.83 -2.67 -10.90
CA GLU A 281 16.08 -3.01 -11.57
C GLU A 281 16.21 -2.17 -12.84
N SER A 282 17.40 -1.61 -13.04
CA SER A 282 17.77 -0.92 -14.27
C SER A 282 19.24 -1.16 -14.57
N GLY A 283 19.54 -1.60 -15.79
CA GLY A 283 20.91 -1.92 -16.21
C GLY A 283 21.59 -2.95 -15.30
N GLY A 284 20.86 -3.94 -14.80
CA GLY A 284 21.37 -5.02 -13.93
C GLY A 284 21.64 -4.57 -12.49
N LYS A 285 21.26 -3.36 -12.08
CA LYS A 285 21.38 -2.87 -10.70
C LYS A 285 20.02 -2.69 -10.07
N LEU A 286 19.90 -3.08 -8.80
CA LEU A 286 18.69 -2.91 -8.02
C LEU A 286 18.74 -1.56 -7.28
N TYR A 287 17.64 -0.80 -7.39
CA TYR A 287 17.49 0.53 -6.80
C TYR A 287 16.35 0.52 -5.79
N PHE A 288 16.57 1.13 -4.63
CA PHE A 288 15.52 1.51 -3.70
C PHE A 288 14.72 2.68 -4.29
N ASN A 289 13.39 2.57 -4.26
CA ASN A 289 12.49 3.62 -4.74
C ASN A 289 11.74 4.31 -3.60
N GLU A 290 11.02 3.56 -2.76
CA GLU A 290 10.17 4.11 -1.70
C GLU A 290 9.97 3.10 -0.56
N LEU A 291 9.92 3.61 0.67
CA LEU A 291 9.54 2.87 1.88
C LEU A 291 8.15 3.30 2.33
N ASN A 292 7.24 2.35 2.34
CA ASN A 292 5.86 2.52 2.80
C ASN A 292 5.71 1.91 4.20
N LEU A 293 5.43 2.73 5.22
CA LEU A 293 5.37 2.33 6.62
C LEU A 293 3.98 1.78 7.00
N ARG A 294 3.51 0.85 6.21
CA ARG A 294 2.21 0.22 6.32
C ARG A 294 2.16 -1.09 5.53
N PHE A 295 1.10 -1.90 5.73
CA PHE A 295 0.91 -3.13 4.98
C PHE A 295 0.57 -2.87 3.51
N GLY A 296 1.34 -3.45 2.60
CA GLY A 296 1.17 -3.33 1.17
C GLY A 296 0.00 -4.15 0.62
N ALA A 297 -0.50 -3.79 -0.56
CA ALA A 297 -1.62 -4.48 -1.22
C ALA A 297 -1.30 -5.96 -1.53
N SER A 298 -0.03 -6.25 -1.84
CA SER A 298 0.46 -7.60 -2.14
C SER A 298 0.82 -8.42 -0.89
N GLY A 299 0.64 -7.88 0.32
CA GLY A 299 1.09 -8.50 1.58
C GLY A 299 0.46 -9.86 1.87
N TYR A 300 -0.75 -10.11 1.36
CA TYR A 300 -1.38 -11.41 1.53
C TYR A 300 -0.61 -12.55 0.83
N SER A 301 0.19 -12.25 -0.20
CA SER A 301 1.05 -13.25 -0.86
C SER A 301 2.03 -13.89 0.11
N ILE A 302 2.63 -13.10 0.99
CA ILE A 302 3.55 -13.56 2.03
C ILE A 302 2.82 -14.47 3.03
N THR A 303 1.62 -14.05 3.45
CA THR A 303 0.77 -14.88 4.35
C THR A 303 0.36 -16.19 3.68
N TYR A 304 -0.01 -16.16 2.40
CA TYR A 304 -0.36 -17.36 1.63
C TYR A 304 0.82 -18.34 1.56
N MET A 305 2.04 -17.84 1.42
CA MET A 305 3.27 -18.64 1.39
C MET A 305 3.73 -19.13 2.78
N GLY A 306 2.92 -18.92 3.82
CA GLY A 306 3.13 -19.48 5.15
C GLY A 306 3.78 -18.55 6.18
N VAL A 307 4.14 -17.31 5.81
CA VAL A 307 4.69 -16.33 6.74
C VAL A 307 3.67 -15.23 7.04
N ASN A 308 3.06 -15.29 8.22
CA ASN A 308 2.05 -14.32 8.63
C ASN A 308 2.70 -13.12 9.34
N LEU A 309 3.15 -12.11 8.56
CA LEU A 309 3.75 -10.88 9.10
C LEU A 309 2.81 -10.11 10.05
N PRO A 310 1.49 -9.96 9.78
CA PRO A 310 0.54 -9.41 10.74
C PRO A 310 0.52 -10.10 12.10
N HIS A 311 0.69 -11.42 12.16
CA HIS A 311 0.79 -12.17 13.41
C HIS A 311 2.00 -11.74 14.24
N LEU A 312 3.17 -11.56 13.58
CA LEU A 312 4.39 -11.09 14.25
C LEU A 312 4.18 -9.70 14.86
N LEU A 313 3.54 -8.79 14.14
CA LEU A 313 3.21 -7.47 14.66
C LEU A 313 2.27 -7.53 15.86
N ILE A 314 1.19 -8.31 15.78
CA ILE A 314 0.22 -8.45 16.86
C ILE A 314 0.88 -9.01 18.11
N ASN A 315 1.68 -10.08 17.98
CA ASN A 315 2.42 -10.64 19.11
C ASN A 315 3.34 -9.61 19.75
N HIS A 316 4.15 -8.91 18.94
CA HIS A 316 5.04 -7.87 19.45
C HIS A 316 4.29 -6.77 20.21
N LEU A 317 3.20 -6.25 19.64
CA LEU A 317 2.39 -5.20 20.28
C LEU A 317 1.70 -5.67 21.58
N LEU A 318 1.44 -6.96 21.71
CA LEU A 318 0.90 -7.59 22.93
C LEU A 318 1.98 -8.01 23.94
N GLY A 319 3.26 -7.80 23.63
CA GLY A 319 4.38 -8.25 24.47
C GLY A 319 4.60 -9.76 24.46
N LEU A 320 4.13 -10.46 23.43
CA LEU A 320 4.33 -11.89 23.22
C LEU A 320 5.60 -12.15 22.39
N GLU A 321 6.23 -13.28 22.63
CA GLU A 321 7.40 -13.72 21.86
C GLU A 321 7.03 -14.15 20.43
N ASN A 322 7.94 -13.91 19.49
CA ASN A 322 7.87 -14.34 18.11
C ASN A 322 8.93 -15.40 17.80
N ASP A 323 8.54 -16.46 17.10
CA ASP A 323 9.48 -17.44 16.53
C ASP A 323 9.85 -17.04 15.09
N TYR A 324 10.96 -16.33 14.95
CA TYR A 324 11.45 -15.84 13.64
C TYR A 324 12.08 -16.95 12.78
N SER A 325 12.38 -18.13 13.33
CA SER A 325 13.02 -19.26 12.61
C SER A 325 12.13 -19.81 11.48
N LYS A 326 10.82 -19.60 11.60
CA LYS A 326 9.81 -20.03 10.62
C LYS A 326 9.46 -18.97 9.56
N CYS A 327 10.13 -17.81 9.60
CA CYS A 327 9.80 -16.69 8.72
C CYS A 327 10.58 -16.71 7.40
N GLN A 328 10.74 -17.87 6.79
CA GLN A 328 11.44 -18.03 5.51
C GLN A 328 10.52 -18.66 4.46
N ILE A 329 10.45 -18.04 3.29
CA ILE A 329 9.82 -18.60 2.09
C ILE A 329 10.92 -19.25 1.25
N ARG A 330 10.75 -20.52 0.87
CA ARG A 330 11.75 -21.32 0.15
C ARG A 330 11.35 -21.66 -1.28
N GLN A 331 10.12 -21.34 -1.66
CA GLN A 331 9.57 -21.68 -2.97
C GLN A 331 9.05 -20.45 -3.69
N LYS A 332 9.14 -20.45 -5.01
CA LYS A 332 8.50 -19.46 -5.87
C LYS A 332 7.03 -19.75 -6.02
N ALA A 333 6.21 -18.72 -6.16
CA ALA A 333 4.80 -18.85 -6.47
C ALA A 333 4.31 -17.69 -7.30
N ILE A 334 3.44 -17.95 -8.26
CA ILE A 334 2.80 -16.92 -9.08
C ILE A 334 1.48 -16.54 -8.43
N PHE A 335 1.24 -15.24 -8.32
CA PHE A 335 -0.04 -14.69 -7.86
C PHE A 335 -0.68 -13.78 -8.91
N VAL A 336 -1.99 -13.65 -8.82
CA VAL A 336 -2.77 -12.82 -9.72
C VAL A 336 -3.73 -11.92 -8.94
N ASN A 337 -3.79 -10.67 -9.35
CA ASN A 337 -4.78 -9.71 -8.87
C ASN A 337 -6.02 -9.79 -9.78
N GLU A 338 -6.99 -10.58 -9.37
CA GLU A 338 -8.20 -10.82 -10.17
C GLU A 338 -8.99 -9.55 -10.48
N LYS A 339 -8.88 -8.52 -9.62
CA LYS A 339 -9.53 -7.24 -9.90
C LYS A 339 -8.97 -6.64 -11.18
N VAL A 340 -7.65 -6.56 -11.30
CA VAL A 340 -6.99 -5.96 -12.47
C VAL A 340 -7.25 -6.79 -13.72
N VAL A 341 -7.11 -8.13 -13.63
CA VAL A 341 -7.41 -9.04 -14.74
C VAL A 341 -8.84 -8.87 -15.25
N ASN A 342 -9.81 -8.80 -14.33
CA ASN A 342 -11.21 -8.60 -14.71
C ASN A 342 -11.47 -7.21 -15.28
N ASP A 343 -10.86 -6.16 -14.74
CA ASP A 343 -11.02 -4.79 -15.24
C ASP A 343 -10.44 -4.68 -16.65
N ASP A 344 -9.22 -5.19 -16.89
CA ASP A 344 -8.58 -5.20 -18.21
C ASP A 344 -9.38 -6.01 -19.24
N TYR A 345 -10.00 -7.12 -18.83
CA TYR A 345 -10.86 -7.92 -19.71
C TYR A 345 -12.16 -7.19 -20.07
N GLU A 346 -12.85 -6.60 -19.08
CA GLU A 346 -14.11 -5.87 -19.33
C GLU A 346 -13.91 -4.60 -20.17
N GLU A 347 -12.74 -3.97 -20.05
CA GLU A 347 -12.37 -2.78 -20.81
C GLU A 347 -11.75 -3.12 -22.18
N GLY A 348 -11.57 -4.42 -22.48
CA GLY A 348 -11.10 -4.91 -23.78
C GLY A 348 -9.60 -4.81 -24.00
N TYR A 349 -8.80 -4.59 -22.94
CA TYR A 349 -7.35 -4.56 -23.04
C TYR A 349 -6.71 -5.96 -23.15
N ILE A 350 -7.41 -6.99 -22.66
CA ILE A 350 -7.02 -8.40 -22.83
C ILE A 350 -8.19 -9.21 -23.37
N ASP A 351 -7.89 -10.23 -24.15
CA ASP A 351 -8.88 -11.15 -24.73
C ASP A 351 -9.25 -12.29 -23.73
N LYS A 352 -10.22 -13.11 -24.12
CA LYS A 352 -10.71 -14.24 -23.32
C LYS A 352 -9.61 -15.28 -23.04
N ARG A 353 -8.68 -15.49 -23.98
CA ARG A 353 -7.59 -16.45 -23.82
C ARG A 353 -6.59 -15.94 -22.79
N MET A 354 -6.13 -14.70 -22.93
CA MET A 354 -5.25 -14.04 -21.96
C MET A 354 -5.86 -14.02 -20.55
N PHE A 355 -7.16 -13.69 -20.46
CA PHE A 355 -7.90 -13.72 -19.20
C PHE A 355 -7.82 -15.09 -18.52
N ALA A 356 -8.10 -16.17 -19.28
CA ALA A 356 -8.04 -17.53 -18.77
C ALA A 356 -6.60 -17.94 -18.39
N ASP A 357 -5.62 -17.59 -19.21
CA ASP A 357 -4.21 -17.92 -19.00
C ASP A 357 -3.67 -17.29 -17.70
N TYR A 358 -3.98 -16.01 -17.43
CA TYR A 358 -3.61 -15.36 -16.17
C TYR A 358 -4.22 -16.07 -14.95
N LEU A 359 -5.53 -16.35 -15.00
CA LEU A 359 -6.18 -17.01 -13.88
C LEU A 359 -5.70 -18.44 -13.65
N ASN A 360 -5.37 -19.19 -14.70
CA ASN A 360 -4.92 -20.58 -14.61
C ASN A 360 -3.45 -20.71 -14.18
N SER A 361 -2.62 -19.71 -14.46
CA SER A 361 -1.20 -19.70 -14.05
C SER A 361 -0.99 -19.41 -12.58
N ALA A 362 -2.01 -18.86 -11.89
CA ALA A 362 -1.90 -18.42 -10.50
C ALA A 362 -1.90 -19.59 -9.52
N CYS A 363 -0.88 -19.64 -8.65
CA CYS A 363 -0.88 -20.52 -7.48
C CYS A 363 -1.91 -20.03 -6.44
N PHE A 364 -2.12 -18.72 -6.36
CA PHE A 364 -3.15 -18.11 -5.51
C PHE A 364 -3.64 -16.76 -6.06
N ARG A 365 -4.76 -16.30 -5.52
CA ARG A 365 -5.46 -15.09 -5.93
C ARG A 365 -5.79 -14.25 -4.72
N PHE A 366 -5.92 -12.92 -4.89
CA PHE A 366 -6.13 -12.02 -3.75
C PHE A 366 -7.57 -12.02 -3.23
N ILE A 367 -8.55 -12.18 -4.11
CA ILE A 367 -9.97 -12.11 -3.72
C ILE A 367 -10.55 -13.50 -3.50
N GLN A 368 -10.31 -14.44 -4.42
CA GLN A 368 -10.82 -15.80 -4.32
C GLN A 368 -10.11 -16.57 -3.21
N SER A 369 -10.90 -17.17 -2.31
CA SER A 369 -10.39 -18.02 -1.24
C SER A 369 -11.46 -19.03 -0.83
N GLU A 370 -11.09 -20.31 -0.76
CA GLU A 370 -12.00 -21.39 -0.33
C GLU A 370 -12.43 -21.22 1.12
N SER A 371 -11.52 -20.80 2.00
CA SER A 371 -11.80 -20.57 3.42
C SER A 371 -12.64 -19.31 3.69
N ASP A 372 -12.78 -18.41 2.69
CA ASP A 372 -13.52 -17.15 2.81
C ASP A 372 -14.15 -16.75 1.45
N PRO A 373 -15.19 -17.50 0.99
CA PRO A 373 -15.71 -17.39 -0.37
C PRO A 373 -16.58 -16.15 -0.63
N MET A 374 -17.19 -15.56 0.41
CA MET A 374 -18.15 -14.46 0.24
C MET A 374 -17.58 -13.21 -0.46
N PRO A 375 -16.33 -12.72 -0.19
CA PRO A 375 -15.77 -11.62 -0.93
C PRO A 375 -15.71 -11.85 -2.45
N TRP A 376 -15.39 -13.07 -2.88
CA TRP A 376 -15.38 -13.45 -4.30
C TRP A 376 -16.77 -13.45 -4.92
N GLN A 377 -17.75 -14.01 -4.24
CA GLN A 377 -19.15 -14.00 -4.70
C GLN A 377 -19.66 -12.56 -4.83
N MET A 378 -19.42 -11.72 -3.82
CA MET A 378 -19.82 -10.32 -3.82
C MET A 378 -19.09 -9.49 -4.88
N PHE A 379 -17.83 -9.81 -5.19
CA PHE A 379 -17.09 -9.22 -6.30
C PHE A 379 -17.84 -9.39 -7.62
N HIS A 380 -18.29 -10.60 -7.94
CA HIS A 380 -19.07 -10.86 -9.15
C HIS A 380 -20.47 -10.24 -9.13
N ILE A 381 -21.17 -10.28 -8.00
CA ILE A 381 -22.48 -9.65 -7.86
C ILE A 381 -22.38 -8.14 -8.08
N GLN A 382 -21.44 -7.46 -7.43
CA GLN A 382 -21.27 -6.01 -7.57
C GLN A 382 -20.87 -5.62 -9.01
N ARG A 383 -20.06 -6.44 -9.70
CA ARG A 383 -19.70 -6.22 -11.11
C ARG A 383 -20.92 -6.36 -12.02
N ARG A 384 -21.72 -7.41 -11.87
CA ARG A 384 -22.97 -7.57 -12.64
C ARG A 384 -23.94 -6.41 -12.43
N LEU A 385 -24.14 -5.99 -11.19
CA LEU A 385 -24.98 -4.83 -10.88
C LEU A 385 -24.46 -3.54 -11.52
N ARG A 386 -23.14 -3.33 -11.53
CA ARG A 386 -22.51 -2.20 -12.21
C ARG A 386 -22.77 -2.25 -13.73
N TYR A 387 -22.60 -3.41 -14.34
CA TYR A 387 -22.88 -3.64 -15.76
C TYR A 387 -24.32 -3.30 -16.10
N PHE A 388 -25.30 -3.84 -15.37
CA PHE A 388 -26.72 -3.52 -15.58
C PHE A 388 -27.03 -2.04 -15.40
N LYS A 389 -26.49 -1.40 -14.37
CA LYS A 389 -26.67 0.03 -14.14
C LYS A 389 -26.11 0.87 -15.30
N ASN A 390 -24.96 0.49 -15.82
CA ASN A 390 -24.35 1.19 -16.97
C ASN A 390 -25.12 0.94 -18.26
N ALA A 391 -25.63 -0.26 -18.49
CA ALA A 391 -26.49 -0.58 -19.62
C ALA A 391 -27.81 0.25 -19.59
N ILE A 392 -28.47 0.33 -18.44
CA ILE A 392 -29.68 1.15 -18.25
C ILE A 392 -29.37 2.63 -18.51
N LYS A 393 -28.25 3.17 -18.00
CA LYS A 393 -27.85 4.57 -18.27
C LYS A 393 -27.66 4.85 -19.76
N ARG A 394 -27.08 3.91 -20.51
CA ARG A 394 -26.90 4.02 -21.97
C ARG A 394 -28.25 4.03 -22.69
N ILE A 395 -29.21 3.18 -22.29
CA ILE A 395 -30.55 3.09 -22.89
C ILE A 395 -31.35 4.38 -22.63
N ILE A 396 -31.25 4.95 -21.42
CA ILE A 396 -32.01 6.16 -21.05
C ILE A 396 -31.32 7.45 -21.54
N GLY A 397 -30.16 7.37 -22.22
CA GLY A 397 -29.44 8.54 -22.74
C GLY A 397 -28.86 9.47 -21.66
N TRP A 398 -28.68 8.98 -20.45
CA TRP A 398 -28.15 9.76 -19.35
C TRP A 398 -26.62 9.91 -19.50
N LYS A 399 -26.21 10.90 -20.31
CA LYS A 399 -24.81 11.36 -20.36
C LYS A 399 -24.47 12.04 -19.02
N LYS A 400 -23.29 11.73 -18.49
CA LYS A 400 -22.69 12.49 -17.39
C LYS A 400 -22.33 13.89 -17.84
#